data_19150b50ef3fdf4353df7ef729e7dce1
#
_entry.id   19150b50ef3fdf4353df7ef729e7dce1
#
_cell.length_a   1.000
_cell.length_b   1.000
_cell.length_c   1.000
_cell.angle_alpha   90.00
_cell.angle_beta   90.00
_cell.angle_gamma   90.00
#
_symmetry.space_group_name_H-M   'P 1'
#
loop_
_entity.id
_entity.type
_entity.pdbx_description
1 polymer ?
#
loop_
_entity_poly.entity_id
_entity_poly.type
_entity_poly.pdbx_seq_one_letter_code
_entity_poly.pdbx_strand_id
1 'polypeptide(L)'
;IATGFGQALFGWHDEQLLLAEIGTLAIVWWVGSRGASSSANLQTLVAVLIVALIVAIWFAGDITVADIPFPAINDIDHAQLFAALSVMFWCFVGLEAFAHLASEFKQPERDFPRALMIGLLLAGTVYWACTVLVLHFNAFSEEKAAAASLPGIVVQLFGVKALWVACVIGYLACFASLNIYIQSFARLVWSQALYKPDSPLSRLSKRQLP
;
A
#
# COMPACT_ATOMS: atom_id res chain seq x y z
N ILE A 1 -6.97 1.19 -8.85
CA ILE A 1 -7.23 1.27 -7.38
C ILE A 1 -7.13 2.72 -6.90
N ALA A 2 -6.01 3.44 -7.13
CA ALA A 2 -5.87 4.85 -6.69
C ALA A 2 -7.02 5.72 -7.19
N THR A 3 -7.33 5.63 -8.46
CA THR A 3 -8.43 6.37 -9.12
C THR A 3 -9.81 5.94 -8.63
N GLY A 4 -9.97 4.71 -8.11
CA GLY A 4 -11.20 4.25 -7.48
C GLY A 4 -11.57 5.06 -6.23
N PHE A 5 -10.60 5.52 -5.45
CA PHE A 5 -10.87 6.44 -4.35
C PHE A 5 -11.33 7.82 -4.84
N GLY A 6 -10.75 8.30 -5.95
CA GLY A 6 -11.21 9.53 -6.60
C GLY A 6 -12.63 9.40 -7.18
N GLN A 7 -12.93 8.26 -7.77
CA GLN A 7 -14.28 7.97 -8.28
C GLN A 7 -15.31 7.93 -7.14
N ALA A 8 -14.98 7.35 -6.00
CA ALA A 8 -15.85 7.32 -4.83
C ALA A 8 -16.14 8.72 -4.27
N LEU A 9 -15.20 9.67 -4.42
CA LEU A 9 -15.36 11.05 -3.97
C LEU A 9 -16.10 11.95 -4.96
N PHE A 10 -15.76 11.85 -6.24
CA PHE A 10 -16.13 12.84 -7.27
C PHE A 10 -17.13 12.30 -8.30
N GLY A 11 -17.42 10.98 -8.27
CA GLY A 11 -18.31 10.36 -9.25
C GLY A 11 -17.79 10.41 -10.68
N TRP A 12 -16.48 10.31 -10.88
CA TRP A 12 -15.85 10.45 -12.20
C TRP A 12 -16.36 9.41 -13.21
N HIS A 13 -16.55 9.85 -14.44
CA HIS A 13 -16.84 9.00 -15.59
C HIS A 13 -15.52 8.44 -16.19
N ASP A 14 -15.62 7.42 -17.02
CA ASP A 14 -14.46 6.68 -17.55
C ASP A 14 -13.40 7.57 -18.24
N GLU A 15 -13.82 8.59 -18.98
CA GLU A 15 -12.88 9.54 -19.60
C GLU A 15 -12.09 10.37 -18.57
N GLN A 16 -12.74 10.76 -17.48
CA GLN A 16 -12.12 11.52 -16.39
C GLN A 16 -11.18 10.62 -15.58
N LEU A 17 -11.50 9.33 -15.44
CA LEU A 17 -10.62 8.34 -14.80
C LEU A 17 -9.30 8.21 -15.54
N LEU A 18 -9.30 8.14 -16.87
CA LEU A 18 -8.09 8.07 -17.68
C LEU A 18 -7.19 9.30 -17.46
N LEU A 19 -7.79 10.50 -17.45
CA LEU A 19 -7.07 11.74 -17.19
C LEU A 19 -6.47 11.76 -15.76
N ALA A 20 -7.23 11.27 -14.77
CA ALA A 20 -6.76 11.16 -13.39
C ALA A 20 -5.61 10.17 -13.25
N GLU A 21 -5.64 9.05 -14.00
CA GLU A 21 -4.55 8.07 -14.04
C GLU A 21 -3.27 8.67 -14.62
N ILE A 22 -3.38 9.32 -15.78
CA ILE A 22 -2.24 10.00 -16.42
C ILE A 22 -1.69 11.09 -15.49
N GLY A 23 -2.57 11.89 -14.87
CA GLY A 23 -2.19 12.91 -13.89
C GLY A 23 -1.46 12.33 -12.68
N THR A 24 -1.96 11.22 -12.14
CA THR A 24 -1.32 10.51 -11.02
C THR A 24 0.08 10.03 -11.40
N LEU A 25 0.24 9.41 -12.58
CA LEU A 25 1.55 8.97 -13.07
C LEU A 25 2.52 10.13 -13.28
N ALA A 26 2.04 11.26 -13.82
CA ALA A 26 2.86 12.46 -14.00
C ALA A 26 3.34 13.03 -12.65
N ILE A 27 2.46 13.06 -11.63
CA ILE A 27 2.82 13.52 -10.29
C ILE A 27 3.81 12.56 -9.62
N VAL A 28 3.60 11.24 -9.74
CA VAL A 28 4.55 10.24 -9.20
C VAL A 28 5.92 10.39 -9.84
N TRP A 29 5.97 10.56 -11.16
CA TRP A 29 7.22 10.81 -11.88
C TRP A 29 7.91 12.10 -11.39
N TRP A 30 7.14 13.17 -11.22
CA TRP A 30 7.67 14.44 -10.74
C TRP A 30 8.21 14.38 -9.30
N VAL A 31 7.46 13.72 -8.37
CA VAL A 31 7.91 13.50 -6.99
C VAL A 31 9.13 12.59 -6.95
N GLY A 32 9.12 11.49 -7.71
CA GLY A 32 10.25 10.56 -7.81
C GLY A 32 11.53 11.22 -8.33
N SER A 33 11.40 12.23 -9.20
CA SER A 33 12.55 12.99 -9.72
C SER A 33 13.17 13.95 -8.71
N ARG A 34 12.52 14.21 -7.58
CA ARG A 34 13.00 15.14 -6.53
C ARG A 34 13.91 14.51 -5.48
N GLY A 35 14.13 13.20 -5.56
CA GLY A 35 15.08 12.49 -4.72
C GLY A 35 14.44 11.59 -3.66
N ALA A 36 15.25 10.65 -3.15
CA ALA A 36 14.81 9.58 -2.28
C ALA A 36 14.35 10.04 -0.89
N SER A 37 14.95 11.09 -0.34
CA SER A 37 14.64 11.59 1.01
C SER A 37 13.21 12.16 1.11
N SER A 38 12.77 12.90 0.08
CA SER A 38 11.40 13.45 0.02
C SER A 38 10.36 12.32 -0.05
N SER A 39 10.67 11.25 -0.76
CA SER A 39 9.85 10.08 -0.87
C SER A 39 9.71 9.30 0.45
N ALA A 40 10.79 9.12 1.19
CA ALA A 40 10.79 8.40 2.47
C ALA A 40 9.90 9.10 3.52
N ASN A 41 9.97 10.42 3.61
CA ASN A 41 9.13 11.20 4.52
C ASN A 41 7.64 11.08 4.16
N LEU A 42 7.29 11.12 2.88
CA LEU A 42 5.93 10.92 2.41
C LEU A 42 5.41 9.52 2.78
N GLN A 43 6.22 8.50 2.57
CA GLN A 43 5.85 7.12 2.88
C GLN A 43 5.62 6.91 4.38
N THR A 44 6.50 7.47 5.22
CA THR A 44 6.33 7.41 6.68
C THR A 44 5.05 8.13 7.12
N LEU A 45 4.79 9.32 6.58
CA LEU A 45 3.55 10.05 6.87
C LEU A 45 2.32 9.22 6.48
N VAL A 46 2.30 8.66 5.29
CA VAL A 46 1.18 7.84 4.80
C VAL A 46 0.99 6.59 5.66
N ALA A 47 2.07 5.90 6.04
CA ALA A 47 2.00 4.74 6.92
C ALA A 47 1.39 5.09 8.29
N VAL A 48 1.81 6.21 8.88
CA VAL A 48 1.24 6.71 10.15
C VAL A 48 -0.24 7.05 9.99
N LEU A 49 -0.64 7.69 8.88
CA LEU A 49 -2.06 8.02 8.63
C LEU A 49 -2.92 6.76 8.46
N ILE A 50 -2.42 5.72 7.79
CA ILE A 50 -3.14 4.44 7.65
C ILE A 50 -3.33 3.79 9.02
N VAL A 51 -2.27 3.67 9.81
CA VAL A 51 -2.34 3.10 11.16
C VAL A 51 -3.29 3.91 12.03
N ALA A 52 -3.20 5.24 12.01
CA ALA A 52 -4.09 6.12 12.77
C ALA A 52 -5.56 5.96 12.36
N LEU A 53 -5.84 5.83 11.07
CA LEU A 53 -7.21 5.59 10.57
C LEU A 53 -7.76 4.26 11.08
N ILE A 54 -6.97 3.18 11.00
CA ILE A 54 -7.39 1.85 11.47
C ILE A 54 -7.64 1.85 12.97
N VAL A 55 -6.76 2.47 13.74
CA VAL A 55 -6.90 2.63 15.19
C VAL A 55 -8.16 3.44 15.51
N ALA A 56 -8.42 4.54 14.79
CA ALA A 56 -9.62 5.35 14.98
C ALA A 56 -10.90 4.55 14.71
N ILE A 57 -10.94 3.76 13.62
CA ILE A 57 -12.08 2.89 13.31
C ILE A 57 -12.26 1.83 14.41
N TRP A 58 -11.16 1.23 14.88
CA TRP A 58 -11.19 0.20 15.92
C TRP A 58 -11.83 0.70 17.22
N PHE A 59 -11.41 1.87 17.71
CA PHE A 59 -11.97 2.47 18.91
C PHE A 59 -13.39 3.01 18.72
N ALA A 60 -13.68 3.60 17.56
CA ALA A 60 -15.03 4.12 17.28
C ALA A 60 -16.06 3.00 17.05
N GLY A 61 -15.59 1.83 16.62
CA GLY A 61 -16.43 0.64 16.41
C GLY A 61 -16.64 -0.19 17.67
N ASP A 62 -16.06 0.20 18.83
CA ASP A 62 -16.09 -0.54 20.09
C ASP A 62 -15.77 -2.03 19.95
N ILE A 63 -14.80 -2.35 19.04
CA ILE A 63 -14.45 -3.72 18.72
C ILE A 63 -13.73 -4.37 19.88
N THR A 64 -14.30 -5.45 20.38
CA THR A 64 -13.76 -6.26 21.47
C THR A 64 -13.17 -7.56 20.97
N VAL A 65 -12.40 -8.24 21.82
CA VAL A 65 -11.82 -9.56 21.49
C VAL A 65 -12.91 -10.60 21.19
N ALA A 66 -14.11 -10.43 21.76
CA ALA A 66 -15.25 -11.31 21.52
C ALA A 66 -15.81 -11.20 20.08
N ASP A 67 -15.60 -10.06 19.45
CA ASP A 67 -16.07 -9.79 18.07
C ASP A 67 -15.14 -10.37 16.99
N ILE A 68 -13.97 -10.88 17.39
CA ILE A 68 -13.02 -11.46 16.46
C ILE A 68 -13.50 -12.85 16.04
N PRO A 69 -13.85 -13.05 14.76
CA PRO A 69 -14.33 -14.36 14.31
C PRO A 69 -13.18 -15.35 14.25
N PHE A 70 -13.20 -16.32 15.13
CA PHE A 70 -12.33 -17.51 15.03
C PHE A 70 -13.16 -18.68 14.54
N PRO A 71 -12.99 -19.11 13.27
CA PRO A 71 -13.68 -20.29 12.77
C PRO A 71 -13.23 -21.54 13.53
N ALA A 72 -14.15 -22.45 13.82
CA ALA A 72 -13.78 -23.76 14.34
C ALA A 72 -12.95 -24.50 13.29
N ILE A 73 -11.92 -25.22 13.74
CA ILE A 73 -10.97 -25.91 12.83
C ILE A 73 -11.71 -26.87 11.88
N ASN A 74 -12.84 -27.45 12.34
CA ASN A 74 -13.65 -28.40 11.57
C ASN A 74 -14.50 -27.73 10.47
N ASP A 75 -14.67 -26.39 10.53
CA ASP A 75 -15.49 -25.64 9.58
C ASP A 75 -14.64 -24.98 8.48
N ILE A 76 -13.34 -25.26 8.47
CA ILE A 76 -12.41 -24.68 7.49
C ILE A 76 -12.53 -25.45 6.17
N ASP A 77 -13.05 -24.77 5.15
CA ASP A 77 -12.96 -25.27 3.77
C ASP A 77 -11.53 -25.08 3.24
N HIS A 78 -10.88 -26.20 2.95
CA HIS A 78 -9.50 -26.18 2.46
C HIS A 78 -9.34 -25.42 1.13
N ALA A 79 -10.34 -25.47 0.24
CA ALA A 79 -10.27 -24.74 -1.03
C ALA A 79 -10.29 -23.22 -0.80
N GLN A 80 -11.14 -22.74 0.09
CA GLN A 80 -11.21 -21.33 0.47
C GLN A 80 -9.94 -20.89 1.23
N LEU A 81 -9.37 -21.77 2.07
CA LEU A 81 -8.12 -21.51 2.75
C LEU A 81 -6.97 -21.30 1.76
N PHE A 82 -6.82 -22.17 0.75
CA PHE A 82 -5.77 -22.02 -0.26
C PHE A 82 -5.99 -20.78 -1.13
N ALA A 83 -7.24 -20.45 -1.46
CA ALA A 83 -7.55 -19.20 -2.17
C ALA A 83 -7.16 -17.96 -1.34
N ALA A 84 -7.52 -17.94 -0.06
CA ALA A 84 -7.14 -16.85 0.85
C ALA A 84 -5.62 -16.74 1.02
N LEU A 85 -4.91 -17.84 1.19
CA LEU A 85 -3.44 -17.86 1.27
C LEU A 85 -2.79 -17.31 -0.01
N SER A 86 -3.35 -17.62 -1.19
CA SER A 86 -2.85 -17.09 -2.47
C SER A 86 -3.00 -15.56 -2.53
N VAL A 87 -4.14 -15.02 -2.09
CA VAL A 87 -4.37 -13.58 -2.02
C VAL A 87 -3.44 -12.93 -0.98
N MET A 88 -3.28 -13.54 0.19
CA MET A 88 -2.37 -13.04 1.22
C MET A 88 -0.93 -13.03 0.72
N PHE A 89 -0.48 -14.09 0.04
CA PHE A 89 0.84 -14.12 -0.58
C PHE A 89 1.03 -12.95 -1.54
N TRP A 90 0.01 -12.67 -2.37
CA TRP A 90 0.05 -11.54 -3.30
C TRP A 90 0.11 -10.17 -2.60
N CYS A 91 -0.49 -10.03 -1.43
CA CYS A 91 -0.40 -8.80 -0.62
C CYS A 91 1.03 -8.51 -0.12
N PHE A 92 1.89 -9.52 -0.05
CA PHE A 92 3.31 -9.37 0.32
C PHE A 92 4.25 -9.30 -0.89
N VAL A 93 3.75 -9.42 -2.12
CA VAL A 93 4.52 -9.15 -3.35
C VAL A 93 4.98 -7.69 -3.33
N GLY A 94 6.25 -7.47 -3.59
CA GLY A 94 6.88 -6.16 -3.54
C GLY A 94 7.91 -6.02 -2.42
N LEU A 95 7.96 -6.96 -1.46
CA LEU A 95 9.04 -7.01 -0.46
C LEU A 95 10.41 -7.16 -1.12
N GLU A 96 10.47 -7.83 -2.28
CA GLU A 96 11.67 -7.94 -3.11
C GLU A 96 12.22 -6.58 -3.57
N ALA A 97 11.34 -5.59 -3.75
CA ALA A 97 11.75 -4.24 -4.13
C ALA A 97 12.65 -3.59 -3.05
N PHE A 98 12.49 -3.98 -1.78
CA PHE A 98 13.33 -3.49 -0.70
C PHE A 98 14.74 -4.09 -0.72
N ALA A 99 14.96 -5.24 -1.37
CA ALA A 99 16.29 -5.85 -1.48
C ALA A 99 17.30 -4.89 -2.14
N HIS A 100 16.85 -4.07 -3.10
CA HIS A 100 17.70 -3.07 -3.75
C HIS A 100 18.06 -1.88 -2.83
N LEU A 101 17.34 -1.72 -1.72
CA LEU A 101 17.60 -0.69 -0.71
C LEU A 101 18.56 -1.18 0.39
N ALA A 102 18.89 -2.46 0.42
CA ALA A 102 19.75 -3.05 1.45
C ALA A 102 21.11 -2.36 1.55
N SER A 103 21.67 -1.94 0.41
CA SER A 103 22.95 -1.23 0.35
C SER A 103 22.95 0.17 0.97
N GLU A 104 21.78 0.75 1.24
CA GLU A 104 21.65 2.08 1.85
C GLU A 104 21.73 2.06 3.38
N PHE A 105 21.63 0.87 3.98
CA PHE A 105 21.76 0.72 5.42
C PHE A 105 23.23 0.83 5.84
N LYS A 106 23.48 1.41 7.03
CA LYS A 106 24.83 1.53 7.59
C LYS A 106 25.45 0.17 7.89
N GLN A 107 24.65 -0.77 8.36
CA GLN A 107 25.03 -2.17 8.63
C GLN A 107 24.01 -3.10 7.93
N PRO A 108 24.13 -3.33 6.61
CA PRO A 108 23.12 -4.05 5.84
C PRO A 108 22.79 -5.44 6.40
N GLU A 109 23.79 -6.18 6.81
CA GLU A 109 23.64 -7.55 7.31
C GLU A 109 22.79 -7.64 8.59
N ARG A 110 22.77 -6.58 9.39
CA ARG A 110 22.06 -6.51 10.67
C ARG A 110 20.78 -5.69 10.61
N ASP A 111 20.86 -4.51 10.01
CA ASP A 111 19.79 -3.51 10.08
C ASP A 111 18.68 -3.83 9.05
N PHE A 112 19.05 -4.31 7.86
CA PHE A 112 18.09 -4.67 6.84
C PHE A 112 17.15 -5.82 7.25
N PRO A 113 17.63 -6.98 7.75
CA PRO A 113 16.72 -8.04 8.20
C PRO A 113 15.81 -7.61 9.35
N ARG A 114 16.31 -6.78 10.26
CA ARG A 114 15.49 -6.25 11.37
C ARG A 114 14.40 -5.31 10.88
N ALA A 115 14.74 -4.38 10.01
CA ALA A 115 13.77 -3.47 9.41
C ALA A 115 12.70 -4.25 8.63
N LEU A 116 13.10 -5.26 7.88
CA LEU A 116 12.20 -6.13 7.13
C LEU A 116 11.24 -6.89 8.06
N MET A 117 11.76 -7.49 9.13
CA MET A 117 10.93 -8.22 10.12
C MET A 117 9.93 -7.30 10.82
N ILE A 118 10.36 -6.12 11.25
CA ILE A 118 9.48 -5.13 11.90
C ILE A 118 8.41 -4.68 10.89
N GLY A 119 8.79 -4.39 9.65
CA GLY A 119 7.87 -4.00 8.59
C GLY A 119 6.84 -5.10 8.29
N LEU A 120 7.28 -6.36 8.22
CA LEU A 120 6.41 -7.51 7.99
C LEU A 120 5.39 -7.70 9.12
N LEU A 121 5.84 -7.61 10.37
CA LEU A 121 4.97 -7.73 11.54
C LEU A 121 3.94 -6.58 11.58
N LEU A 122 4.38 -5.36 11.31
CA LEU A 122 3.48 -4.20 11.26
C LEU A 122 2.45 -4.35 10.13
N ALA A 123 2.88 -4.70 8.93
CA ALA A 123 1.98 -4.92 7.80
C ALA A 123 0.98 -6.06 8.07
N GLY A 124 1.45 -7.18 8.63
CA GLY A 124 0.59 -8.30 9.02
C GLY A 124 -0.45 -7.90 10.06
N THR A 125 -0.06 -7.11 11.06
CA THR A 125 -1.00 -6.57 12.07
C THR A 125 -2.05 -5.66 11.43
N VAL A 126 -1.65 -4.79 10.51
CA VAL A 126 -2.55 -3.90 9.76
C VAL A 126 -3.52 -4.71 8.91
N TYR A 127 -3.05 -5.73 8.17
CA TYR A 127 -3.91 -6.59 7.36
C TYR A 127 -4.91 -7.37 8.23
N TRP A 128 -4.45 -7.92 9.34
CA TRP A 128 -5.31 -8.60 10.30
C TRP A 128 -6.38 -7.66 10.85
N ALA A 129 -6.01 -6.46 11.31
CA ALA A 129 -6.94 -5.48 11.81
C ALA A 129 -7.97 -5.06 10.75
N CYS A 130 -7.55 -4.81 9.49
CA CYS A 130 -8.45 -4.51 8.39
C CYS A 130 -9.43 -5.65 8.12
N THR A 131 -8.97 -6.91 8.18
CA THR A 131 -9.83 -8.08 7.98
C THR A 131 -10.91 -8.15 9.06
N VAL A 132 -10.53 -7.98 10.33
CA VAL A 132 -11.49 -7.95 11.45
C VAL A 132 -12.52 -6.84 11.26
N LEU A 133 -12.08 -5.62 10.90
CA LEU A 133 -12.97 -4.50 10.63
C LEU A 133 -13.97 -4.81 9.52
N VAL A 134 -13.50 -5.33 8.39
CA VAL A 134 -14.35 -5.66 7.23
C VAL A 134 -15.37 -6.73 7.58
N LEU A 135 -14.98 -7.74 8.36
CA LEU A 135 -15.88 -8.81 8.82
C LEU A 135 -16.89 -8.28 9.85
N HIS A 136 -16.45 -7.52 10.85
CA HIS A 136 -17.33 -6.98 11.89
C HIS A 136 -18.43 -6.07 11.31
N PHE A 137 -18.08 -5.18 10.38
CA PHE A 137 -19.04 -4.27 9.74
C PHE A 137 -19.74 -4.86 8.52
N ASN A 138 -19.53 -6.14 8.18
CA ASN A 138 -20.05 -6.78 6.97
C ASN A 138 -19.82 -5.91 5.71
N ALA A 139 -18.65 -5.27 5.64
CA ALA A 139 -18.29 -4.33 4.58
C ALA A 139 -17.80 -5.02 3.29
N PHE A 140 -18.11 -6.30 3.13
CA PHE A 140 -17.84 -7.10 1.94
C PHE A 140 -19.16 -7.35 1.22
N SER A 141 -19.27 -6.98 -0.03
CA SER A 141 -20.38 -7.38 -0.90
C SER A 141 -19.88 -7.46 -2.33
N GLU A 142 -20.49 -8.35 -3.13
CA GLU A 142 -20.14 -8.50 -4.54
C GLU A 142 -20.40 -7.21 -5.36
N GLU A 143 -21.32 -6.37 -4.90
CA GLU A 143 -21.69 -5.10 -5.53
C GLU A 143 -20.74 -3.94 -5.15
N LYS A 144 -19.97 -4.06 -4.07
CA LYS A 144 -19.07 -2.99 -3.63
C LYS A 144 -17.65 -3.30 -4.09
N ALA A 145 -17.08 -2.38 -4.85
CA ALA A 145 -15.68 -2.47 -5.21
C ALA A 145 -14.81 -2.59 -3.94
N ALA A 146 -13.76 -3.42 -3.98
CA ALA A 146 -12.86 -3.63 -2.85
C ALA A 146 -12.28 -2.32 -2.26
N ALA A 147 -12.12 -1.28 -3.10
CA ALA A 147 -11.70 0.05 -2.69
C ALA A 147 -12.75 0.80 -1.84
N ALA A 148 -14.01 0.35 -1.81
CA ALA A 148 -15.08 1.03 -1.09
C ALA A 148 -15.33 0.47 0.32
N SER A 149 -14.72 -0.66 0.70
CA SER A 149 -14.97 -1.31 2.00
C SER A 149 -14.57 -0.42 3.19
N LEU A 150 -13.32 0.02 3.26
CA LEU A 150 -12.85 0.91 4.34
C LEU A 150 -13.53 2.29 4.31
N PRO A 151 -13.66 2.98 3.16
CA PRO A 151 -14.46 4.20 3.09
C PRO A 151 -15.90 4.02 3.54
N GLY A 152 -16.54 2.88 3.23
CA GLY A 152 -17.89 2.54 3.69
C GLY A 152 -18.00 2.45 5.21
N ILE A 153 -17.05 1.79 5.87
CA ILE A 153 -16.98 1.71 7.34
C ILE A 153 -16.81 3.11 7.95
N VAL A 154 -15.93 3.93 7.37
CA VAL A 154 -15.70 5.30 7.85
C VAL A 154 -16.99 6.14 7.75
N VAL A 155 -17.75 6.01 6.67
CA VAL A 155 -19.05 6.70 6.53
C VAL A 155 -20.05 6.22 7.56
N GLN A 156 -20.08 4.92 7.83
CA GLN A 156 -20.99 4.34 8.84
C GLN A 156 -20.70 4.83 10.26
N LEU A 157 -19.44 4.98 10.63
CA LEU A 157 -19.01 5.38 11.97
C LEU A 157 -18.95 6.90 12.16
N PHE A 158 -18.43 7.63 11.19
CA PHE A 158 -18.10 9.06 11.31
C PHE A 158 -18.95 9.96 10.41
N GLY A 159 -19.85 9.35 9.61
CA GLY A 159 -20.71 10.06 8.68
C GLY A 159 -20.04 10.40 7.34
N VAL A 160 -20.87 10.89 6.39
CA VAL A 160 -20.47 11.14 5.00
C VAL A 160 -19.31 12.14 4.87
N LYS A 161 -19.19 13.10 5.79
CA LYS A 161 -18.09 14.07 5.77
C LYS A 161 -16.71 13.42 5.97
N ALA A 162 -16.64 12.29 6.66
CA ALA A 162 -15.39 11.56 6.90
C ALA A 162 -14.93 10.74 5.68
N LEU A 163 -15.79 10.54 4.69
CA LEU A 163 -15.45 9.86 3.43
C LEU A 163 -14.21 10.48 2.77
N TRP A 164 -14.13 11.82 2.79
CA TRP A 164 -12.99 12.54 2.23
C TRP A 164 -11.66 12.11 2.85
N VAL A 165 -11.63 11.97 4.18
CA VAL A 165 -10.41 11.57 4.90
C VAL A 165 -9.97 10.17 4.49
N ALA A 166 -10.90 9.22 4.48
CA ALA A 166 -10.60 7.84 4.10
C ALA A 166 -10.10 7.72 2.66
N CYS A 167 -10.78 8.39 1.73
CA CYS A 167 -10.40 8.34 0.31
C CYS A 167 -9.07 9.04 0.03
N VAL A 168 -8.79 10.16 0.68
CA VAL A 168 -7.50 10.87 0.55
C VAL A 168 -6.37 9.99 1.10
N ILE A 169 -6.54 9.37 2.27
CA ILE A 169 -5.55 8.46 2.83
C ILE A 169 -5.33 7.26 1.90
N GLY A 170 -6.41 6.64 1.39
CA GLY A 170 -6.33 5.52 0.45
C GLY A 170 -5.64 5.91 -0.86
N TYR A 171 -5.94 7.08 -1.42
CA TYR A 171 -5.26 7.60 -2.60
C TYR A 171 -3.76 7.81 -2.35
N LEU A 172 -3.41 8.45 -1.23
CA LEU A 172 -2.01 8.67 -0.84
C LEU A 172 -1.26 7.37 -0.60
N ALA A 173 -1.91 6.34 -0.05
CA ALA A 173 -1.33 5.02 0.13
C ALA A 173 -0.96 4.36 -1.20
N CYS A 174 -1.88 4.40 -2.18
CA CYS A 174 -1.61 3.90 -3.52
C CYS A 174 -0.50 4.71 -4.22
N PHE A 175 -0.52 6.02 -4.06
CA PHE A 175 0.49 6.92 -4.61
C PHE A 175 1.88 6.63 -4.04
N ALA A 176 1.99 6.45 -2.72
CA ALA A 176 3.24 6.11 -2.04
C ALA A 176 3.78 4.76 -2.53
N SER A 177 2.92 3.75 -2.69
CA SER A 177 3.29 2.44 -3.22
C SER A 177 3.83 2.54 -4.65
N LEU A 178 3.13 3.24 -5.55
CA LEU A 178 3.60 3.48 -6.92
C LEU A 178 4.97 4.14 -6.94
N ASN A 179 5.18 5.12 -6.07
CA ASN A 179 6.46 5.84 -5.97
C ASN A 179 7.62 4.91 -5.56
N ILE A 180 7.40 3.99 -4.59
CA ILE A 180 8.40 2.98 -4.20
C ILE A 180 8.75 2.08 -5.40
N TYR A 181 7.76 1.56 -6.10
CA TYR A 181 7.98 0.67 -7.25
C TYR A 181 8.77 1.36 -8.35
N ILE A 182 8.44 2.59 -8.69
CA ILE A 182 9.16 3.36 -9.72
C ILE A 182 10.61 3.58 -9.30
N GLN A 183 10.87 3.95 -8.05
CA GLN A 183 12.23 4.15 -7.55
C GLN A 183 13.03 2.85 -7.52
N SER A 184 12.44 1.76 -7.05
CA SER A 184 13.09 0.44 -7.03
C SER A 184 13.43 -0.03 -8.44
N PHE A 185 12.51 0.15 -9.39
CA PHE A 185 12.74 -0.18 -10.79
C PHE A 185 13.84 0.69 -11.41
N ALA A 186 13.84 1.99 -11.13
CA ALA A 186 14.90 2.90 -11.61
C ALA A 186 16.28 2.49 -11.11
N ARG A 187 16.38 2.07 -9.83
CA ARG A 187 17.64 1.57 -9.24
C ARG A 187 18.07 0.23 -9.85
N LEU A 188 17.11 -0.66 -10.10
CA LEU A 188 17.40 -1.92 -10.80
C LEU A 188 17.98 -1.65 -12.17
N VAL A 189 17.37 -0.77 -12.98
CA VAL A 189 17.87 -0.39 -14.30
C VAL A 189 19.26 0.24 -14.20
N TRP A 190 19.49 1.10 -13.21
CA TRP A 190 20.78 1.71 -12.96
C TRP A 190 21.86 0.68 -12.59
N SER A 191 21.55 -0.27 -11.72
CA SER A 191 22.48 -1.35 -11.34
C SER A 191 22.85 -2.22 -12.53
N GLN A 192 21.88 -2.55 -13.40
CA GLN A 192 22.13 -3.29 -14.64
C GLN A 192 23.04 -2.51 -15.59
N ALA A 193 22.92 -1.18 -15.64
CA ALA A 193 23.76 -0.33 -16.47
C ALA A 193 25.24 -0.34 -16.04
N LEU A 194 25.51 -0.54 -14.74
CA LEU A 194 26.87 -0.69 -14.20
C LEU A 194 27.55 -1.98 -14.68
N TYR A 195 26.79 -3.08 -14.82
CA TYR A 195 27.34 -4.39 -15.20
C TYR A 195 27.59 -4.54 -16.71
N LYS A 196 26.98 -3.69 -17.55
CA LYS A 196 27.12 -3.76 -19.02
C LYS A 196 27.59 -2.40 -19.58
N PRO A 197 28.91 -2.13 -19.59
CA PRO A 197 29.48 -0.85 -20.05
C PRO A 197 29.20 -0.55 -21.53
N ASP A 198 28.97 -1.58 -22.38
CA ASP A 198 28.68 -1.44 -23.81
C ASP A 198 27.17 -1.25 -24.12
N SER A 199 26.33 -1.23 -23.10
CA SER A 199 24.88 -1.02 -23.24
C SER A 199 24.56 0.47 -23.44
N PRO A 200 23.49 0.82 -24.20
CA PRO A 200 22.95 2.18 -24.25
C PRO A 200 22.65 2.77 -22.87
N LEU A 201 22.37 1.88 -21.90
CA LEU A 201 22.12 2.24 -20.50
C LEU A 201 23.38 2.69 -19.74
N SER A 202 24.58 2.43 -20.28
CA SER A 202 25.85 2.85 -19.64
C SER A 202 25.96 4.35 -19.45
N ARG A 203 25.24 5.15 -20.24
CA ARG A 203 25.13 6.61 -20.06
C ARG A 203 24.46 6.96 -18.74
N LEU A 204 23.57 6.13 -18.21
CA LEU A 204 22.91 6.31 -16.93
C LEU A 204 23.85 6.03 -15.75
N SER A 205 24.83 5.14 -15.93
CA SER A 205 25.81 4.80 -14.88
C SER A 205 26.73 5.96 -14.50
N LYS A 206 26.93 6.93 -15.41
CA LYS A 206 27.74 8.12 -15.19
C LYS A 206 27.01 9.22 -14.42
N ARG A 207 25.70 9.13 -14.26
CA ARG A 207 24.91 10.03 -13.42
C ARG A 207 24.82 9.44 -12.03
N GLN A 208 25.35 10.14 -11.04
CA GLN A 208 25.06 9.79 -9.64
C GLN A 208 23.56 9.97 -9.43
N LEU A 209 22.91 8.95 -8.89
CA LEU A 209 21.53 9.07 -8.43
C LEU A 209 21.51 10.04 -7.26
N PRO A 210 20.59 11.01 -7.24
CA PRO A 210 20.43 11.94 -6.13
C PRO A 210 20.01 11.23 -4.85
#